data_be60de92ab6ce4e4894665386934ed97
#
_entry.id   be60de92ab6ce4e4894665386934ed97
#
_cell.length_a   1.000
_cell.length_b   1.000
_cell.length_c   1.000
_cell.angle_alpha   90.00
_cell.angle_beta   90.00
_cell.angle_gamma   90.00
#
_symmetry.space_group_name_H-M   'P 1'
#
loop_
_entity.id
_entity.type
_entity.pdbx_description
1 polymer ?
#
loop_
_entity_poly.entity_id
_entity_poly.type
_entity_poly.pdbx_seq_one_letter_code
_entity_poly.pdbx_strand_id
1 'polypeptide(L)'
;MVSGQPESTPDRARDMVVTVDNKERSRAAARSLKTIVDFAVGSHARAVAVLLAVALLGFLPGFFSIPPIDRDEARFAQATKQMVESGEYVDIRFQDEVRYKKPVGIYWLQAGVVKTASALGFPHALTTIWLYRIPSLIGAIAAVLLTYWAALAFVSRRAAVLAGLMMASCVLLGVERLIAKTDAMLLMTVVAAMGAMARAYLWQGRERPDASSAWTTAAVFWTALAAGVLLKGPLIVMVVGLAAIALIVVDRSASWVLSLKPLAGIVWLAILVLPWFLAIIGRAGDAFFAESVGGDLFGKVLASQESHGAPPGYYFILFWVTFWPGATLAALATPAVWRARHEPAIKFLLAWLVPSWLVLELVMTKLPHYVLPLYPAIAILIAGVIDARALSRKPFLVRGTLWWFVVPVAASVAGIGALAVIGRQFGLLAWPLMGGAAVMGFLAWRLYQADGAEHGLLRAVAAAILTAIAMFGVIVPSLGQLFPSATLVRILRESGCAHPQAAAVGYQEPSLVFLAGTPTRLTDTLGAAEFLRGGECRFAFIEAREERSFAQRAEALGVRYSAGPRIDAINISNGRPITIAVFRSIGSS
;
A
#
# COMPACT_ATOMS: atom_id res chain seq x y z
N MET A 1 76.53 -24.96 -15.33
CA MET A 1 76.03 -23.71 -15.97
C MET A 1 74.72 -24.01 -16.59
N VAL A 2 73.62 -23.66 -15.93
CA VAL A 2 72.28 -23.48 -16.55
C VAL A 2 71.63 -22.34 -15.82
N SER A 3 71.45 -21.26 -16.50
CA SER A 3 70.81 -20.03 -16.08
C SER A 3 69.29 -20.19 -16.11
N GLY A 4 68.65 -20.12 -14.97
CA GLY A 4 67.20 -19.98 -14.88
C GLY A 4 66.83 -18.49 -14.90
N GLN A 5 66.13 -18.03 -15.93
CA GLN A 5 65.48 -16.73 -15.95
C GLN A 5 64.14 -16.81 -15.14
N PRO A 6 63.78 -15.78 -14.38
CA PRO A 6 62.46 -15.74 -13.74
C PRO A 6 61.38 -15.26 -14.74
N GLU A 7 60.38 -16.09 -14.96
CA GLU A 7 59.16 -15.71 -15.66
C GLU A 7 58.46 -14.54 -14.94
N SER A 8 58.35 -13.43 -15.64
CA SER A 8 57.56 -12.27 -15.24
C SER A 8 56.07 -12.57 -15.42
N THR A 9 55.31 -12.60 -14.34
CA THR A 9 53.87 -12.80 -14.32
C THR A 9 53.09 -11.50 -14.62
N PRO A 10 52.47 -11.36 -15.80
CA PRO A 10 51.62 -10.17 -16.14
C PRO A 10 50.25 -10.16 -15.40
N ASP A 11 49.82 -11.28 -14.81
CA ASP A 11 48.50 -11.41 -14.19
C ASP A 11 48.34 -10.68 -12.86
N ARG A 12 49.38 -10.64 -12.00
CA ARG A 12 49.29 -9.92 -10.73
C ARG A 12 49.10 -8.42 -10.84
N ALA A 13 49.63 -7.80 -11.89
CA ALA A 13 49.48 -6.37 -12.11
C ALA A 13 48.05 -6.03 -12.60
N ARG A 14 47.43 -6.87 -13.44
CA ARG A 14 46.03 -6.72 -13.88
C ARG A 14 45.05 -6.89 -12.74
N ASP A 15 45.19 -7.89 -11.90
CA ASP A 15 44.34 -8.11 -10.73
C ASP A 15 44.45 -6.99 -9.70
N MET A 16 45.62 -6.39 -9.54
CA MET A 16 45.82 -5.24 -8.64
C MET A 16 45.18 -3.97 -9.18
N VAL A 17 45.24 -3.71 -10.48
CA VAL A 17 44.60 -2.55 -11.11
C VAL A 17 43.07 -2.66 -11.07
N VAL A 18 42.51 -3.86 -11.35
CA VAL A 18 41.05 -4.11 -11.28
C VAL A 18 40.54 -3.98 -9.84
N THR A 19 41.31 -4.43 -8.84
CA THR A 19 40.91 -4.30 -7.43
C THR A 19 41.02 -2.87 -6.90
N VAL A 20 41.96 -2.06 -7.40
CA VAL A 20 42.10 -0.64 -7.03
C VAL A 20 40.98 0.17 -7.66
N ASP A 21 40.66 -0.01 -8.94
CA ASP A 21 39.56 0.68 -9.64
C ASP A 21 38.19 0.38 -8.99
N ASN A 22 37.94 -0.88 -8.63
CA ASN A 22 36.72 -1.27 -7.90
C ASN A 22 36.63 -0.64 -6.51
N LYS A 23 37.74 -0.51 -5.78
CA LYS A 23 37.76 0.19 -4.49
C LYS A 23 37.52 1.69 -4.63
N GLU A 24 38.06 2.33 -5.66
CA GLU A 24 37.85 3.75 -5.90
C GLU A 24 36.42 4.05 -6.35
N ARG A 25 35.83 3.25 -7.23
CA ARG A 25 34.43 3.35 -7.63
C ARG A 25 33.49 3.14 -6.45
N SER A 26 33.76 2.16 -5.60
CA SER A 26 32.98 1.92 -4.38
C SER A 26 33.08 3.10 -3.39
N ARG A 27 34.27 3.68 -3.23
CA ARG A 27 34.48 4.87 -2.39
C ARG A 27 33.81 6.12 -2.97
N ALA A 28 33.80 6.30 -4.29
CA ALA A 28 33.10 7.40 -4.96
C ALA A 28 31.59 7.29 -4.80
N ALA A 29 31.03 6.10 -4.98
CA ALA A 29 29.59 5.84 -4.74
C ALA A 29 29.21 6.05 -3.27
N ALA A 30 30.03 5.61 -2.33
CA ALA A 30 29.82 5.84 -0.90
C ALA A 30 29.88 7.34 -0.54
N ARG A 31 30.79 8.09 -1.15
CA ARG A 31 30.87 9.55 -1.00
C ARG A 31 29.61 10.24 -1.55
N SER A 32 29.11 9.82 -2.71
CA SER A 32 27.88 10.37 -3.32
C SER A 32 26.65 10.14 -2.44
N LEU A 33 26.45 8.93 -1.90
CA LEU A 33 25.34 8.63 -1.00
C LEU A 33 25.40 9.39 0.33
N LYS A 34 26.60 9.57 0.89
CA LYS A 34 26.81 10.39 2.08
C LYS A 34 26.43 11.84 1.81
N THR A 35 26.80 12.37 0.65
CA THR A 35 26.46 13.72 0.23
C THR A 35 24.95 13.96 0.17
N ILE A 36 24.14 12.96 -0.24
CA ILE A 36 22.67 13.09 -0.29
C ILE A 36 22.07 13.23 1.12
N VAL A 37 22.51 12.40 2.08
CA VAL A 37 22.03 12.50 3.46
C VAL A 37 22.52 13.78 4.11
N ASP A 38 23.80 14.14 3.95
CA ASP A 38 24.37 15.38 4.48
C ASP A 38 23.66 16.62 3.89
N PHE A 39 23.27 16.59 2.61
CA PHE A 39 22.42 17.61 1.99
C PHE A 39 21.04 17.67 2.66
N ALA A 40 20.39 16.52 2.85
CA ALA A 40 19.06 16.43 3.47
C ALA A 40 19.07 16.95 4.91
N VAL A 41 20.13 16.65 5.68
CA VAL A 41 20.26 17.07 7.08
C VAL A 41 20.50 18.58 7.23
N GLY A 42 20.94 19.27 6.18
CA GLY A 42 21.26 20.69 6.20
C GLY A 42 20.06 21.60 6.56
N SER A 43 18.83 21.24 6.19
CA SER A 43 17.61 21.96 6.62
C SER A 43 16.38 21.06 6.57
N HIS A 44 15.28 21.48 7.23
CA HIS A 44 14.00 20.75 7.14
C HIS A 44 13.45 20.74 5.71
N ALA A 45 13.57 21.83 4.98
CA ALA A 45 13.13 21.92 3.59
C ALA A 45 13.89 20.93 2.68
N ARG A 46 15.22 20.79 2.87
CA ARG A 46 16.02 19.81 2.12
C ARG A 46 15.65 18.36 2.48
N ALA A 47 15.41 18.08 3.77
CA ALA A 47 14.95 16.77 4.21
C ALA A 47 13.62 16.41 3.55
N VAL A 48 12.65 17.31 3.59
CA VAL A 48 11.33 17.12 2.95
C VAL A 48 11.48 16.93 1.44
N ALA A 49 12.30 17.74 0.75
CA ALA A 49 12.53 17.62 -0.68
C ALA A 49 13.14 16.26 -1.07
N VAL A 50 14.15 15.77 -0.33
CA VAL A 50 14.77 14.46 -0.57
C VAL A 50 13.76 13.33 -0.33
N LEU A 51 13.04 13.37 0.80
CA LEU A 51 12.04 12.35 1.11
C LEU A 51 10.90 12.34 0.08
N LEU A 52 10.44 13.50 -0.36
CA LEU A 52 9.43 13.62 -1.40
C LEU A 52 9.94 13.05 -2.74
N ALA A 53 11.17 13.39 -3.14
CA ALA A 53 11.77 12.86 -4.36
C ALA A 53 11.90 11.33 -4.32
N VAL A 54 12.39 10.78 -3.22
CA VAL A 54 12.52 9.33 -3.04
C VAL A 54 11.15 8.65 -3.03
N ALA A 55 10.15 9.23 -2.34
CA ALA A 55 8.79 8.71 -2.33
C ALA A 55 8.16 8.74 -3.74
N LEU A 56 8.33 9.82 -4.50
CA LEU A 56 7.83 9.91 -5.88
C LEU A 56 8.51 8.89 -6.79
N LEU A 57 9.82 8.71 -6.70
CA LEU A 57 10.55 7.70 -7.48
C LEU A 57 10.06 6.27 -7.18
N GLY A 58 9.74 5.97 -5.92
CA GLY A 58 9.23 4.66 -5.52
C GLY A 58 7.72 4.48 -5.76
N PHE A 59 6.94 5.56 -5.72
CA PHE A 59 5.48 5.48 -5.71
C PHE A 59 4.81 5.82 -7.05
N LEU A 60 5.44 6.53 -7.98
CA LEU A 60 4.84 6.80 -9.29
C LEU A 60 4.88 5.63 -10.29
N PRO A 61 5.86 4.70 -10.25
CA PRO A 61 5.86 3.59 -11.20
C PRO A 61 4.54 2.79 -11.17
N GLY A 62 3.93 2.59 -12.33
CA GLY A 62 2.66 1.88 -12.49
C GLY A 62 1.40 2.62 -12.07
N PHE A 63 1.51 3.80 -11.49
CA PHE A 63 0.37 4.56 -10.98
C PHE A 63 -0.68 4.86 -12.06
N PHE A 64 -0.24 5.23 -13.25
CA PHE A 64 -1.11 5.56 -14.37
C PHE A 64 -1.41 4.39 -15.31
N SER A 65 -0.58 3.33 -15.30
CA SER A 65 -0.60 2.27 -16.32
C SER A 65 -1.23 0.96 -15.84
N ILE A 66 -1.27 0.69 -14.54
CA ILE A 66 -1.89 -0.53 -14.00
C ILE A 66 -3.41 -0.38 -14.02
N PRO A 67 -4.15 -1.30 -14.70
CA PRO A 67 -5.61 -1.30 -14.69
C PRO A 67 -6.19 -1.49 -13.28
N PRO A 68 -7.54 -1.32 -13.10
CA PRO A 68 -8.17 -1.59 -11.81
C PRO A 68 -7.89 -3.03 -11.34
N ILE A 69 -7.50 -3.15 -10.07
CA ILE A 69 -7.29 -4.44 -9.41
C ILE A 69 -8.62 -4.90 -8.82
N ASP A 70 -8.97 -6.18 -9.04
CA ASP A 70 -10.22 -6.73 -8.56
C ASP A 70 -10.33 -6.83 -7.04
N ARG A 71 -11.53 -7.11 -6.57
CA ARG A 71 -12.00 -7.10 -5.19
C ARG A 71 -12.02 -5.68 -4.61
N ASP A 72 -11.15 -5.37 -3.65
CA ASP A 72 -11.29 -4.15 -2.83
C ASP A 72 -11.16 -2.87 -3.65
N GLU A 73 -10.13 -2.71 -4.47
CA GLU A 73 -9.93 -1.47 -5.21
C GLU A 73 -11.13 -1.13 -6.10
N ALA A 74 -11.53 -2.10 -6.92
CA ALA A 74 -12.62 -1.90 -7.87
C ALA A 74 -13.96 -1.67 -7.17
N ARG A 75 -14.20 -2.30 -6.01
CA ARG A 75 -15.40 -2.07 -5.19
C ARG A 75 -15.44 -0.66 -4.60
N PHE A 76 -14.31 -0.16 -4.08
CA PHE A 76 -14.22 1.22 -3.58
C PHE A 76 -14.42 2.24 -4.70
N ALA A 77 -13.73 2.04 -5.83
CA ALA A 77 -13.82 2.93 -6.98
C ALA A 77 -15.24 2.95 -7.57
N GLN A 78 -15.89 1.78 -7.72
CA GLN A 78 -17.26 1.71 -8.23
C GLN A 78 -18.27 2.37 -7.27
N ALA A 79 -18.16 2.12 -5.97
CA ALA A 79 -19.05 2.76 -5.01
C ALA A 79 -18.88 4.31 -5.01
N THR A 80 -17.65 4.79 -5.12
CA THR A 80 -17.38 6.23 -5.28
C THR A 80 -17.94 6.78 -6.60
N LYS A 81 -17.73 6.04 -7.71
CA LYS A 81 -18.29 6.40 -9.02
C LYS A 81 -19.80 6.56 -8.95
N GLN A 82 -20.48 5.60 -8.35
CA GLN A 82 -21.93 5.60 -8.19
C GLN A 82 -22.41 6.75 -7.28
N MET A 83 -21.65 7.06 -6.23
CA MET A 83 -21.88 8.23 -5.38
C MET A 83 -21.83 9.55 -6.20
N VAL A 84 -20.88 9.67 -7.14
CA VAL A 84 -20.78 10.84 -8.03
C VAL A 84 -21.89 10.86 -9.06
N GLU A 85 -22.26 9.69 -9.64
CA GLU A 85 -23.32 9.56 -10.64
C GLU A 85 -24.71 9.90 -10.06
N SER A 86 -24.99 9.43 -8.83
CA SER A 86 -26.30 9.61 -8.18
C SER A 86 -26.43 10.96 -7.43
N GLY A 87 -25.29 11.57 -7.06
CA GLY A 87 -25.27 12.73 -6.16
C GLY A 87 -25.55 12.39 -4.68
N GLU A 88 -25.61 11.11 -4.32
CA GLU A 88 -25.83 10.64 -2.96
C GLU A 88 -24.49 10.40 -2.25
N TYR A 89 -24.17 11.24 -1.25
CA TYR A 89 -22.88 11.23 -0.55
C TYR A 89 -22.93 10.65 0.86
N VAL A 90 -24.07 10.12 1.29
CA VAL A 90 -24.25 9.54 2.63
C VAL A 90 -24.32 8.01 2.54
N ASP A 91 -25.19 7.50 1.66
CA ASP A 91 -25.43 6.07 1.46
C ASP A 91 -24.39 5.50 0.49
N ILE A 92 -23.69 4.46 0.92
CA ILE A 92 -22.62 3.83 0.14
C ILE A 92 -23.18 2.57 -0.50
N ARG A 93 -23.16 2.52 -1.85
CA ARG A 93 -23.71 1.40 -2.62
C ARG A 93 -22.70 0.84 -3.64
N PHE A 94 -22.87 -0.43 -3.93
CA PHE A 94 -22.29 -1.09 -5.09
C PHE A 94 -23.44 -1.68 -5.92
N GLN A 95 -23.78 -1.05 -7.03
CA GLN A 95 -25.00 -1.28 -7.78
C GLN A 95 -26.24 -1.11 -6.86
N ASP A 96 -27.07 -2.13 -6.74
CA ASP A 96 -28.29 -2.10 -5.90
C ASP A 96 -28.02 -2.50 -4.44
N GLU A 97 -26.84 -3.04 -4.14
CA GLU A 97 -26.49 -3.51 -2.80
C GLU A 97 -25.87 -2.40 -1.94
N VAL A 98 -26.28 -2.34 -0.68
CA VAL A 98 -25.65 -1.48 0.33
C VAL A 98 -24.24 -1.95 0.66
N ARG A 99 -23.35 -1.03 1.02
CA ARG A 99 -21.95 -1.34 1.33
C ARG A 99 -21.49 -0.59 2.59
N TYR A 100 -21.93 -1.03 3.75
CA TYR A 100 -21.63 -0.37 5.03
C TYR A 100 -20.36 -0.92 5.74
N LYS A 101 -19.49 -1.61 4.99
CA LYS A 101 -18.26 -2.22 5.54
C LYS A 101 -17.23 -1.18 6.02
N LYS A 102 -17.26 0.04 5.47
CA LYS A 102 -16.31 1.11 5.84
C LYS A 102 -17.03 2.45 5.88
N PRO A 103 -16.58 3.39 6.76
CA PRO A 103 -17.07 4.76 6.77
C PRO A 103 -16.74 5.52 5.49
N VAL A 104 -17.36 6.69 5.33
CA VAL A 104 -17.42 7.45 4.08
C VAL A 104 -16.13 8.15 3.68
N GLY A 105 -15.17 8.34 4.58
CA GLY A 105 -14.04 9.26 4.38
C GLY A 105 -13.27 9.06 3.08
N ILE A 106 -12.95 7.81 2.73
CA ILE A 106 -12.21 7.55 1.48
C ILE A 106 -13.05 7.84 0.25
N TYR A 107 -14.36 7.56 0.29
CA TYR A 107 -15.27 7.81 -0.83
C TYR A 107 -15.41 9.31 -1.11
N TRP A 108 -15.51 10.15 -0.06
CA TRP A 108 -15.53 11.60 -0.22
C TRP A 108 -14.25 12.15 -0.83
N LEU A 109 -13.09 11.65 -0.40
CA LEU A 109 -11.80 12.07 -0.96
C LEU A 109 -11.68 11.70 -2.44
N GLN A 110 -12.06 10.47 -2.79
CA GLN A 110 -12.06 10.00 -4.17
C GLN A 110 -13.08 10.76 -5.03
N ALA A 111 -14.31 10.96 -4.52
CA ALA A 111 -15.35 11.71 -5.21
C ALA A 111 -14.93 13.17 -5.46
N GLY A 112 -14.26 13.81 -4.49
CA GLY A 112 -13.71 15.15 -4.65
C GLY A 112 -12.73 15.24 -5.80
N VAL A 113 -11.78 14.28 -5.91
CA VAL A 113 -10.82 14.22 -7.02
C VAL A 113 -11.53 14.01 -8.36
N VAL A 114 -12.41 13.00 -8.43
CA VAL A 114 -13.11 12.65 -9.69
C VAL A 114 -14.02 13.79 -10.17
N LYS A 115 -14.78 14.42 -9.27
CA LYS A 115 -15.60 15.59 -9.61
C LYS A 115 -14.77 16.76 -10.11
N THR A 116 -13.63 17.03 -9.46
CA THR A 116 -12.71 18.08 -9.90
C THR A 116 -12.17 17.78 -11.29
N ALA A 117 -11.72 16.56 -11.55
CA ALA A 117 -11.23 16.14 -12.85
C ALA A 117 -12.34 16.26 -13.92
N SER A 118 -13.57 15.83 -13.61
CA SER A 118 -14.72 15.95 -14.51
C SER A 118 -15.06 17.41 -14.82
N ALA A 119 -15.05 18.28 -13.79
CA ALA A 119 -15.31 19.72 -13.95
C ALA A 119 -14.23 20.43 -14.79
N LEU A 120 -12.99 19.93 -14.76
CA LEU A 120 -11.88 20.40 -15.60
C LEU A 120 -11.91 19.80 -17.02
N GLY A 121 -12.93 19.02 -17.39
CA GLY A 121 -13.07 18.43 -18.72
C GLY A 121 -12.19 17.21 -18.97
N PHE A 122 -11.67 16.56 -17.91
CA PHE A 122 -10.84 15.36 -18.09
C PHE A 122 -11.68 14.22 -18.68
N PRO A 123 -11.27 13.65 -19.84
CA PRO A 123 -12.06 12.62 -20.52
C PRO A 123 -12.13 11.34 -19.69
N HIS A 124 -13.31 10.72 -19.63
CA HIS A 124 -13.54 9.46 -18.94
C HIS A 124 -13.15 9.46 -17.44
N ALA A 125 -13.24 10.61 -16.75
CA ALA A 125 -12.86 10.74 -15.34
C ALA A 125 -13.51 9.66 -14.45
N LEU A 126 -14.78 9.32 -14.70
CA LEU A 126 -15.54 8.30 -13.94
C LEU A 126 -15.01 6.87 -14.07
N THR A 127 -14.24 6.55 -15.10
CA THR A 127 -13.68 5.20 -15.35
C THR A 127 -12.15 5.17 -15.33
N THR A 128 -11.51 6.29 -14.98
CA THR A 128 -10.06 6.43 -14.90
C THR A 128 -9.58 6.11 -13.49
N ILE A 129 -9.09 4.88 -13.28
CA ILE A 129 -8.76 4.35 -11.94
C ILE A 129 -7.72 5.16 -11.17
N TRP A 130 -6.70 5.73 -11.84
CA TRP A 130 -5.65 6.47 -11.12
C TRP A 130 -6.17 7.75 -10.45
N LEU A 131 -7.31 8.32 -10.88
CA LEU A 131 -7.96 9.42 -10.17
C LEU A 131 -8.44 8.98 -8.78
N TYR A 132 -8.96 7.77 -8.65
CA TYR A 132 -9.37 7.18 -7.37
C TYR A 132 -8.17 6.79 -6.48
N ARG A 133 -6.99 6.56 -7.07
CA ARG A 133 -5.74 6.27 -6.35
C ARG A 133 -5.06 7.51 -5.78
N ILE A 134 -5.40 8.73 -6.26
CA ILE A 134 -4.78 9.98 -5.80
C ILE A 134 -4.81 10.13 -4.27
N PRO A 135 -5.93 9.90 -3.55
CA PRO A 135 -5.93 9.95 -2.10
C PRO A 135 -4.93 8.97 -1.46
N SER A 136 -4.85 7.73 -1.96
CA SER A 136 -3.89 6.73 -1.46
C SER A 136 -2.44 7.16 -1.68
N LEU A 137 -2.11 7.74 -2.83
CA LEU A 137 -0.78 8.29 -3.11
C LEU A 137 -0.43 9.45 -2.19
N ILE A 138 -1.37 10.40 -1.99
CA ILE A 138 -1.20 11.52 -1.05
C ILE A 138 -1.00 10.98 0.37
N GLY A 139 -1.81 10.01 0.79
CA GLY A 139 -1.69 9.36 2.09
C GLY A 139 -0.33 8.71 2.30
N ALA A 140 0.19 8.00 1.29
CA ALA A 140 1.50 7.34 1.35
C ALA A 140 2.66 8.36 1.43
N ILE A 141 2.65 9.40 0.59
CA ILE A 141 3.66 10.46 0.63
C ILE A 141 3.60 11.21 1.96
N ALA A 142 2.39 11.59 2.41
CA ALA A 142 2.20 12.27 3.68
C ALA A 142 2.64 11.40 4.87
N ALA A 143 2.42 10.09 4.84
CA ALA A 143 2.89 9.16 5.87
C ALA A 143 4.42 9.14 5.96
N VAL A 144 5.14 9.19 4.83
CA VAL A 144 6.61 9.32 4.80
C VAL A 144 7.06 10.62 5.48
N LEU A 145 6.47 11.74 5.07
CA LEU A 145 6.84 13.06 5.61
C LEU A 145 6.45 13.21 7.08
N LEU A 146 5.29 12.67 7.47
CA LEU A 146 4.85 12.65 8.87
C LEU A 146 5.67 11.68 9.73
N THR A 147 6.21 10.59 9.16
CA THR A 147 7.17 9.74 9.88
C THR A 147 8.45 10.52 10.20
N TYR A 148 8.98 11.30 9.25
CA TYR A 148 10.09 12.23 9.50
C TYR A 148 9.73 13.22 10.61
N TRP A 149 8.56 13.89 10.50
CA TRP A 149 8.09 14.83 11.49
C TRP A 149 7.90 14.19 12.88
N ALA A 150 7.30 13.02 12.96
CA ALA A 150 7.12 12.28 14.22
C ALA A 150 8.48 11.89 14.83
N ALA A 151 9.41 11.40 14.00
CA ALA A 151 10.76 11.00 14.41
C ALA A 151 11.55 12.13 15.08
N LEU A 152 11.36 13.38 14.66
CA LEU A 152 12.01 14.55 15.26
C LEU A 152 11.68 14.75 16.75
N ALA A 153 10.63 14.12 17.28
CA ALA A 153 10.34 14.13 18.71
C ALA A 153 11.30 13.21 19.51
N PHE A 154 11.91 12.23 18.87
CA PHE A 154 12.65 11.13 19.50
C PHE A 154 14.14 11.12 19.16
N VAL A 155 14.50 11.52 17.94
CA VAL A 155 15.84 11.30 17.38
C VAL A 155 16.35 12.53 16.63
N SER A 156 17.64 12.52 16.26
CA SER A 156 18.25 13.58 15.46
C SER A 156 17.61 13.72 14.07
N ARG A 157 17.84 14.87 13.43
CA ARG A 157 17.36 15.09 12.05
C ARG A 157 17.89 14.02 11.08
N ARG A 158 19.13 13.56 11.28
CA ARG A 158 19.74 12.50 10.46
C ARG A 158 18.97 11.19 10.58
N ALA A 159 18.72 10.76 11.80
CA ALA A 159 17.92 9.57 12.07
C ALA A 159 16.46 9.71 11.56
N ALA A 160 15.87 10.90 11.72
CA ALA A 160 14.51 11.15 11.21
C ALA A 160 14.43 11.02 9.68
N VAL A 161 15.45 11.48 8.93
CA VAL A 161 15.55 11.26 7.47
C VAL A 161 15.65 9.77 7.15
N LEU A 162 16.46 9.00 7.89
CA LEU A 162 16.59 7.55 7.67
C LEU A 162 15.26 6.83 7.94
N ALA A 163 14.50 7.22 8.97
CA ALA A 163 13.16 6.67 9.23
C ALA A 163 12.19 6.96 8.07
N GLY A 164 12.19 8.19 7.54
CA GLY A 164 11.42 8.57 6.36
C GLY A 164 11.81 7.77 5.11
N LEU A 165 13.11 7.55 4.87
CA LEU A 165 13.61 6.75 3.75
C LEU A 165 13.19 5.28 3.85
N MET A 166 13.19 4.68 5.04
CA MET A 166 12.67 3.33 5.26
C MET A 166 11.19 3.23 4.90
N MET A 167 10.38 4.24 5.26
CA MET A 167 8.97 4.27 4.87
C MET A 167 8.77 4.52 3.38
N ALA A 168 9.54 5.43 2.76
CA ALA A 168 9.47 5.72 1.33
C ALA A 168 9.83 4.52 0.44
N SER A 169 10.62 3.58 0.95
CA SER A 169 11.04 2.36 0.27
C SER A 169 10.35 1.10 0.77
N CYS A 170 9.44 1.20 1.74
CA CYS A 170 8.70 0.09 2.31
C CYS A 170 7.84 -0.61 1.25
N VAL A 171 8.03 -1.92 1.08
CA VAL A 171 7.30 -2.72 0.07
C VAL A 171 5.80 -2.62 0.26
N LEU A 172 5.31 -2.77 1.49
CA LEU A 172 3.87 -2.75 1.77
C LEU A 172 3.25 -1.38 1.47
N LEU A 173 3.89 -0.28 1.87
CA LEU A 173 3.42 1.06 1.54
C LEU A 173 3.48 1.33 0.03
N GLY A 174 4.51 0.78 -0.64
CA GLY A 174 4.64 0.80 -2.09
C GLY A 174 3.52 0.06 -2.83
N VAL A 175 2.90 -0.96 -2.23
CA VAL A 175 1.70 -1.63 -2.75
C VAL A 175 0.44 -0.82 -2.44
N GLU A 176 0.26 -0.41 -1.17
CA GLU A 176 -0.96 0.27 -0.71
C GLU A 176 -1.23 1.61 -1.41
N ARG A 177 -0.20 2.32 -1.87
CA ARG A 177 -0.35 3.56 -2.63
C ARG A 177 -0.98 3.35 -4.02
N LEU A 178 -0.89 2.13 -4.58
CA LEU A 178 -1.47 1.76 -5.89
C LEU A 178 -2.92 1.30 -5.80
N ILE A 179 -3.44 1.10 -4.60
CA ILE A 179 -4.78 0.56 -4.40
C ILE A 179 -5.68 1.69 -3.89
N ALA A 180 -6.78 1.96 -4.60
CA ALA A 180 -7.73 3.01 -4.26
C ALA A 180 -8.59 2.62 -3.03
N LYS A 181 -7.96 2.53 -1.84
CA LYS A 181 -8.61 2.16 -0.58
C LYS A 181 -8.09 2.96 0.62
N THR A 182 -8.51 2.60 1.82
CA THR A 182 -8.32 3.41 3.04
C THR A 182 -6.93 3.40 3.64
N ASP A 183 -6.08 2.40 3.37
CA ASP A 183 -4.94 2.03 4.22
C ASP A 183 -3.80 3.05 4.24
N ALA A 184 -3.43 3.59 3.09
CA ALA A 184 -2.38 4.62 3.01
C ALA A 184 -2.82 5.93 3.68
N MET A 185 -4.10 6.33 3.52
CA MET A 185 -4.66 7.50 4.21
C MET A 185 -4.76 7.26 5.72
N LEU A 186 -5.16 6.06 6.14
CA LEU A 186 -5.19 5.68 7.55
C LEU A 186 -3.80 5.76 8.18
N LEU A 187 -2.77 5.25 7.49
CA LEU A 187 -1.38 5.36 7.96
C LEU A 187 -1.00 6.82 8.22
N MET A 188 -1.30 7.71 7.28
CA MET A 188 -1.07 9.15 7.43
C MET A 188 -1.69 9.68 8.73
N THR A 189 -2.98 9.35 8.99
CA THR A 189 -3.69 9.82 10.18
C THR A 189 -3.13 9.22 11.46
N VAL A 190 -2.78 7.93 11.46
CA VAL A 190 -2.14 7.29 12.63
C VAL A 190 -0.79 7.95 12.95
N VAL A 191 0.06 8.19 11.95
CA VAL A 191 1.37 8.82 12.19
C VAL A 191 1.21 10.25 12.69
N ALA A 192 0.25 11.01 12.17
CA ALA A 192 -0.05 12.36 12.64
C ALA A 192 -0.51 12.35 14.12
N ALA A 193 -1.45 11.47 14.47
CA ALA A 193 -1.95 11.33 15.83
C ALA A 193 -0.84 10.89 16.80
N MET A 194 -0.06 9.86 16.43
CA MET A 194 1.01 9.34 17.28
C MET A 194 2.16 10.33 17.42
N GLY A 195 2.52 11.07 16.36
CA GLY A 195 3.53 12.13 16.41
C GLY A 195 3.11 13.31 17.30
N ALA A 196 1.83 13.67 17.32
CA ALA A 196 1.28 14.67 18.23
C ALA A 196 1.24 14.16 19.67
N MET A 197 0.76 12.93 19.88
CA MET A 197 0.74 12.27 21.19
C MET A 197 2.15 12.11 21.79
N ALA A 198 3.15 11.80 20.95
CA ALA A 198 4.54 11.72 21.36
C ALA A 198 5.06 13.04 21.96
N ARG A 199 4.75 14.16 21.31
CA ARG A 199 5.12 15.48 21.80
C ARG A 199 4.47 15.78 23.15
N ALA A 200 3.19 15.53 23.27
CA ALA A 200 2.46 15.71 24.53
C ALA A 200 3.03 14.84 25.66
N TYR A 201 3.41 13.59 25.37
CA TYR A 201 4.01 12.68 26.32
C TYR A 201 5.43 13.08 26.73
N LEU A 202 6.27 13.47 25.78
CA LEU A 202 7.69 13.81 26.01
C LEU A 202 7.90 15.21 26.58
N TRP A 203 6.89 16.06 26.61
CA TRP A 203 6.95 17.38 27.28
C TRP A 203 6.96 17.27 28.80
N GLN A 204 6.61 16.12 29.36
CA GLN A 204 6.72 15.91 30.81
C GLN A 204 8.18 16.04 31.25
N GLY A 205 8.46 17.01 32.13
CA GLY A 205 9.81 17.27 32.65
C GLY A 205 10.66 18.25 31.83
N ARG A 206 10.12 18.83 30.74
CA ARG A 206 10.72 19.94 30.01
C ARG A 206 9.93 21.23 30.24
N GLU A 207 10.52 22.38 29.89
CA GLU A 207 9.76 23.64 29.85
C GLU A 207 8.47 23.45 29.05
N ARG A 208 7.35 23.86 29.65
CA ARG A 208 6.04 23.73 28.98
C ARG A 208 6.09 24.51 27.68
N PRO A 209 5.63 23.91 26.56
CA PRO A 209 5.51 24.66 25.32
C PRO A 209 4.57 25.85 25.55
N ASP A 210 4.75 26.88 24.74
CA ASP A 210 3.81 27.99 24.70
C ASP A 210 2.39 27.49 24.40
N ALA A 211 1.39 28.25 24.83
CA ALA A 211 0.00 27.84 24.73
C ALA A 211 -0.42 27.55 23.27
N SER A 212 0.13 28.30 22.30
CA SER A 212 -0.17 28.12 20.87
C SER A 212 0.33 26.77 20.36
N SER A 213 1.53 26.35 20.73
CA SER A 213 2.11 25.05 20.35
C SER A 213 1.33 23.88 20.95
N ALA A 214 0.84 24.01 22.21
CA ALA A 214 0.02 23.00 22.85
C ALA A 214 -1.34 22.84 22.16
N TRP A 215 -1.99 23.94 21.76
CA TRP A 215 -3.26 23.88 21.02
C TRP A 215 -3.10 23.32 19.63
N THR A 216 -2.01 23.68 18.92
CA THR A 216 -1.71 23.12 17.59
C THR A 216 -1.51 21.61 17.67
N THR A 217 -0.76 21.14 18.67
CA THR A 217 -0.55 19.69 18.87
C THR A 217 -1.86 18.96 19.18
N ALA A 218 -2.72 19.52 20.02
CA ALA A 218 -4.04 18.97 20.33
C ALA A 218 -4.93 18.94 19.07
N ALA A 219 -4.95 20.02 18.28
CA ALA A 219 -5.72 20.10 17.04
C ALA A 219 -5.27 19.03 16.02
N VAL A 220 -3.95 18.85 15.81
CA VAL A 220 -3.42 17.79 14.95
C VAL A 220 -3.84 16.42 15.44
N PHE A 221 -3.72 16.15 16.75
CA PHE A 221 -4.09 14.86 17.34
C PHE A 221 -5.57 14.51 17.07
N TRP A 222 -6.48 15.40 17.46
CA TRP A 222 -7.92 15.14 17.39
C TRP A 222 -8.46 15.16 15.96
N THR A 223 -7.92 16.03 15.09
CA THR A 223 -8.29 16.03 13.66
C THR A 223 -7.82 14.76 12.97
N ALA A 224 -6.60 14.30 13.26
CA ALA A 224 -6.09 13.05 12.71
C ALA A 224 -6.89 11.84 13.21
N LEU A 225 -7.27 11.83 14.50
CA LEU A 225 -8.12 10.79 15.07
C LEU A 225 -9.50 10.77 14.40
N ALA A 226 -10.15 11.93 14.25
CA ALA A 226 -11.44 12.06 13.57
C ALA A 226 -11.39 11.60 12.11
N ALA A 227 -10.38 12.05 11.36
CA ALA A 227 -10.18 11.63 9.97
C ALA A 227 -9.94 10.11 9.87
N GLY A 228 -9.16 9.53 10.76
CA GLY A 228 -8.93 8.08 10.80
C GLY A 228 -10.20 7.28 11.11
N VAL A 229 -11.07 7.79 12.00
CA VAL A 229 -12.39 7.19 12.26
C VAL A 229 -13.27 7.23 11.02
N LEU A 230 -13.32 8.34 10.29
CA LEU A 230 -14.08 8.45 9.04
C LEU A 230 -13.49 7.61 7.89
N LEU A 231 -12.19 7.27 7.92
CA LEU A 231 -11.54 6.43 6.92
C LEU A 231 -11.75 4.93 7.17
N LYS A 232 -11.55 4.47 8.41
CA LYS A 232 -11.54 3.02 8.70
C LYS A 232 -12.16 2.64 10.04
N GLY A 233 -12.95 3.53 10.63
CA GLY A 233 -13.67 3.27 11.87
C GLY A 233 -12.74 3.10 13.08
N PRO A 234 -12.95 2.05 13.93
CA PRO A 234 -12.30 1.95 15.22
C PRO A 234 -10.80 1.62 15.19
N LEU A 235 -10.21 1.30 14.03
CA LEU A 235 -8.82 0.83 13.96
C LEU A 235 -7.81 1.89 14.46
N ILE A 236 -8.01 3.17 14.11
CA ILE A 236 -7.13 4.24 14.62
C ILE A 236 -7.29 4.40 16.13
N VAL A 237 -8.52 4.30 16.65
CA VAL A 237 -8.82 4.39 18.09
C VAL A 237 -8.15 3.23 18.83
N MET A 238 -8.15 2.03 18.25
CA MET A 238 -7.45 0.87 18.80
C MET A 238 -5.94 1.14 18.91
N VAL A 239 -5.29 1.56 17.85
CA VAL A 239 -3.82 1.79 17.83
C VAL A 239 -3.43 2.90 18.81
N VAL A 240 -4.09 4.05 18.74
CA VAL A 240 -3.80 5.22 19.58
C VAL A 240 -4.20 4.95 21.02
N GLY A 241 -5.36 4.34 21.26
CA GLY A 241 -5.88 4.03 22.58
C GLY A 241 -5.05 2.98 23.31
N LEU A 242 -4.67 1.89 22.63
CA LEU A 242 -3.79 0.87 23.23
C LEU A 242 -2.42 1.44 23.60
N ALA A 243 -1.85 2.30 22.77
CA ALA A 243 -0.60 2.98 23.08
C ALA A 243 -0.75 3.90 24.30
N ALA A 244 -1.82 4.71 24.35
CA ALA A 244 -2.11 5.59 25.49
C ALA A 244 -2.32 4.80 26.79
N ILE A 245 -3.13 3.74 26.75
CA ILE A 245 -3.37 2.86 27.89
C ILE A 245 -2.06 2.23 28.39
N ALA A 246 -1.25 1.69 27.47
CA ALA A 246 0.04 1.10 27.84
C ALA A 246 0.96 2.09 28.54
N LEU A 247 1.04 3.34 28.05
CA LEU A 247 1.84 4.40 28.70
C LEU A 247 1.30 4.76 30.08
N ILE A 248 -0.02 4.94 30.21
CA ILE A 248 -0.67 5.26 31.51
C ILE A 248 -0.43 4.16 32.54
N VAL A 249 -0.57 2.90 32.14
CA VAL A 249 -0.36 1.75 33.02
C VAL A 249 1.10 1.63 33.46
N VAL A 250 2.05 1.76 32.52
CA VAL A 250 3.49 1.63 32.82
C VAL A 250 4.01 2.79 33.65
N ASP A 251 3.59 4.03 33.37
CA ASP A 251 4.02 5.22 34.11
C ASP A 251 3.16 5.53 35.33
N ARG A 252 2.04 4.82 35.50
CA ARG A 252 1.03 5.08 36.54
C ARG A 252 0.59 6.55 36.59
N SER A 253 0.57 7.23 35.46
CA SER A 253 0.24 8.64 35.30
C SER A 253 -0.43 8.92 33.96
N ALA A 254 -1.53 9.69 34.00
CA ALA A 254 -2.24 10.17 32.81
C ALA A 254 -2.10 11.69 32.62
N SER A 255 -1.22 12.36 33.39
CA SER A 255 -1.10 13.83 33.41
C SER A 255 -0.80 14.43 32.03
N TRP A 256 -0.03 13.74 31.18
CA TRP A 256 0.31 14.17 29.84
C TRP A 256 -0.91 14.25 28.90
N VAL A 257 -1.97 13.47 29.15
CA VAL A 257 -3.22 13.50 28.37
C VAL A 257 -3.88 14.87 28.43
N LEU A 258 -3.76 15.59 29.54
CA LEU A 258 -4.30 16.94 29.70
C LEU A 258 -3.70 17.94 28.70
N SER A 259 -2.45 17.71 28.25
CA SER A 259 -1.80 18.52 27.22
C SER A 259 -2.50 18.40 25.86
N LEU A 260 -3.20 17.30 25.60
CA LEU A 260 -4.02 17.09 24.39
C LEU A 260 -5.42 17.72 24.48
N LYS A 261 -5.74 18.47 25.56
CA LYS A 261 -7.02 19.18 25.74
C LYS A 261 -8.24 18.26 25.51
N PRO A 262 -8.40 17.15 26.27
CA PRO A 262 -9.34 16.07 25.95
C PRO A 262 -10.79 16.53 25.80
N LEU A 263 -11.27 17.45 26.66
CA LEU A 263 -12.66 17.96 26.55
C LEU A 263 -12.92 18.67 25.22
N ALA A 264 -12.07 19.64 24.88
CA ALA A 264 -12.18 20.35 23.61
C ALA A 264 -11.99 19.40 22.40
N GLY A 265 -11.06 18.45 22.54
CA GLY A 265 -10.78 17.47 21.50
C GLY A 265 -11.90 16.50 21.23
N ILE A 266 -12.59 16.00 22.27
CA ILE A 266 -13.76 15.10 22.11
C ILE A 266 -14.90 15.87 21.43
N VAL A 267 -15.14 17.13 21.81
CA VAL A 267 -16.13 17.97 21.13
C VAL A 267 -15.77 18.17 19.65
N TRP A 268 -14.50 18.47 19.36
CA TRP A 268 -14.01 18.62 17.98
C TRP A 268 -14.14 17.33 17.17
N LEU A 269 -13.76 16.19 17.74
CA LEU A 269 -13.96 14.88 17.12
C LEU A 269 -15.44 14.61 16.83
N ALA A 270 -16.31 14.90 17.79
CA ALA A 270 -17.76 14.74 17.62
C ALA A 270 -18.29 15.60 16.47
N ILE A 271 -17.88 16.88 16.39
CA ILE A 271 -18.27 17.79 15.30
C ILE A 271 -17.87 17.23 13.93
N LEU A 272 -16.71 16.62 13.81
CA LEU A 272 -16.22 16.09 12.53
C LEU A 272 -16.84 14.74 12.15
N VAL A 273 -17.13 13.89 13.13
CA VAL A 273 -17.51 12.49 12.90
C VAL A 273 -19.02 12.28 12.94
N LEU A 274 -19.70 12.87 13.91
CA LEU A 274 -21.14 12.63 14.13
C LEU A 274 -22.04 13.02 12.95
N PRO A 275 -21.82 14.10 12.19
CA PRO A 275 -22.75 14.48 11.13
C PRO A 275 -22.99 13.34 10.13
N TRP A 276 -21.94 12.65 9.68
CA TRP A 276 -22.12 11.52 8.77
C TRP A 276 -22.75 10.32 9.46
N PHE A 277 -22.32 9.99 10.70
CA PHE A 277 -22.89 8.85 11.42
C PHE A 277 -24.39 9.04 11.70
N LEU A 278 -24.81 10.24 12.08
CA LEU A 278 -26.23 10.53 12.28
C LEU A 278 -27.02 10.47 10.96
N ALA A 279 -26.44 10.97 9.87
CA ALA A 279 -27.06 10.93 8.56
C ALA A 279 -27.24 9.49 8.06
N ILE A 280 -26.22 8.62 8.19
CA ILE A 280 -26.33 7.24 7.73
C ILE A 280 -27.26 6.41 8.62
N ILE A 281 -27.27 6.62 9.94
CA ILE A 281 -28.21 5.97 10.86
C ILE A 281 -29.65 6.38 10.52
N GLY A 282 -29.90 7.65 10.24
CA GLY A 282 -31.21 8.13 9.84
C GLY A 282 -31.72 7.54 8.51
N ARG A 283 -30.80 7.14 7.60
CA ARG A 283 -31.14 6.52 6.32
C ARG A 283 -31.22 5.00 6.33
N ALA A 284 -30.25 4.37 6.95
CA ALA A 284 -30.05 2.92 6.92
C ALA A 284 -30.62 2.20 8.15
N GLY A 285 -30.89 2.92 9.25
CA GLY A 285 -31.40 2.35 10.49
C GLY A 285 -30.50 1.23 11.01
N ASP A 286 -31.12 0.14 11.44
CA ASP A 286 -30.44 -1.02 12.02
C ASP A 286 -29.53 -1.75 11.02
N ALA A 287 -29.78 -1.64 9.71
CA ALA A 287 -28.97 -2.29 8.68
C ALA A 287 -27.51 -1.82 8.69
N PHE A 288 -27.27 -0.53 8.99
CA PHE A 288 -25.93 -0.01 9.13
C PHE A 288 -25.17 -0.66 10.27
N PHE A 289 -25.78 -0.80 11.44
CA PHE A 289 -25.15 -1.43 12.60
C PHE A 289 -24.95 -2.93 12.39
N ALA A 290 -25.94 -3.62 11.82
CA ALA A 290 -25.87 -5.04 11.57
C ALA A 290 -24.70 -5.39 10.64
N GLU A 291 -24.48 -4.64 9.55
CA GLU A 291 -23.39 -4.88 8.60
C GLU A 291 -22.04 -4.35 9.11
N SER A 292 -21.99 -3.11 9.61
CA SER A 292 -20.73 -2.44 9.99
C SER A 292 -20.15 -3.00 11.29
N VAL A 293 -20.97 -3.20 12.32
CA VAL A 293 -20.52 -3.66 13.65
C VAL A 293 -20.62 -5.18 13.74
N GLY A 294 -21.77 -5.75 13.41
CA GLY A 294 -22.01 -7.19 13.48
C GLY A 294 -21.21 -7.98 12.44
N GLY A 295 -21.38 -7.64 11.17
CA GLY A 295 -20.74 -8.36 10.06
C GLY A 295 -19.24 -8.03 9.91
N ASP A 296 -18.87 -6.75 9.81
CA ASP A 296 -17.49 -6.39 9.49
C ASP A 296 -16.57 -6.41 10.72
N LEU A 297 -16.98 -5.87 11.87
CA LEU A 297 -16.11 -5.78 13.06
C LEU A 297 -16.08 -7.10 13.84
N PHE A 298 -17.23 -7.56 14.35
CA PHE A 298 -17.27 -8.79 15.15
C PHE A 298 -17.00 -10.05 14.31
N GLY A 299 -17.49 -10.10 13.06
CA GLY A 299 -17.21 -11.21 12.17
C GLY A 299 -15.72 -11.43 11.91
N LYS A 300 -14.91 -10.36 11.80
CA LYS A 300 -13.46 -10.46 11.61
C LYS A 300 -12.69 -10.88 12.86
N VAL A 301 -13.21 -10.52 14.04
CA VAL A 301 -12.58 -10.86 15.32
C VAL A 301 -12.84 -12.31 15.69
N LEU A 302 -14.08 -12.81 15.52
CA LEU A 302 -14.54 -14.10 16.00
C LEU A 302 -14.41 -15.23 14.99
N ALA A 303 -14.40 -14.93 13.68
CA ALA A 303 -14.32 -15.92 12.62
C ALA A 303 -13.41 -15.44 11.47
N SER A 304 -12.83 -16.38 10.73
CA SER A 304 -12.13 -16.05 9.49
C SER A 304 -13.14 -15.69 8.39
N GLN A 305 -13.11 -14.44 7.92
CA GLN A 305 -13.94 -14.01 6.79
C GLN A 305 -13.18 -14.19 5.47
N GLU A 306 -13.90 -14.55 4.40
CA GLU A 306 -13.40 -14.62 3.02
C GLU A 306 -12.12 -15.48 2.85
N SER A 307 -11.95 -16.56 3.63
CA SER A 307 -10.77 -17.46 3.60
C SER A 307 -9.45 -16.80 4.04
N HIS A 308 -9.47 -15.67 4.75
CA HIS A 308 -8.27 -14.95 5.21
C HIS A 308 -7.84 -15.31 6.65
N GLY A 309 -8.16 -16.51 7.13
CA GLY A 309 -7.68 -17.02 8.42
C GLY A 309 -6.21 -17.38 8.36
N ALA A 310 -5.43 -16.93 9.35
CA ALA A 310 -4.05 -17.36 9.53
C ALA A 310 -3.71 -17.46 11.03
N PRO A 311 -2.79 -18.38 11.42
CA PRO A 311 -2.40 -18.55 12.80
C PRO A 311 -1.63 -17.33 13.33
N PRO A 312 -1.51 -17.16 14.66
CA PRO A 312 -0.58 -16.22 15.27
C PRO A 312 0.85 -16.42 14.75
N GLY A 313 1.62 -15.33 14.58
CA GLY A 313 2.93 -15.34 13.93
C GLY A 313 2.92 -14.96 12.45
N TYR A 314 1.74 -14.84 11.84
CA TYR A 314 1.58 -14.46 10.43
C TYR A 314 2.26 -13.13 10.10
N TYR A 315 2.00 -12.09 10.89
CA TYR A 315 2.60 -10.77 10.65
C TYR A 315 4.10 -10.76 10.93
N PHE A 316 4.57 -11.55 11.89
CA PHE A 316 6.00 -11.68 12.16
C PHE A 316 6.75 -12.29 10.97
N ILE A 317 6.17 -13.28 10.31
CA ILE A 317 6.76 -13.88 9.10
C ILE A 317 6.72 -12.89 7.92
N LEU A 318 5.57 -12.26 7.69
CA LEU A 318 5.41 -11.31 6.58
C LEU A 318 6.25 -10.04 6.75
N PHE A 319 6.54 -9.64 7.96
CA PHE A 319 7.30 -8.43 8.28
C PHE A 319 8.62 -8.34 7.52
N TRP A 320 9.31 -9.44 7.34
CA TRP A 320 10.62 -9.49 6.68
C TRP A 320 10.59 -9.11 5.20
N VAL A 321 9.44 -9.26 4.56
CA VAL A 321 9.21 -8.85 3.17
C VAL A 321 8.46 -7.51 3.13
N THR A 322 7.41 -7.36 3.92
CA THR A 322 6.51 -6.22 3.84
C THR A 322 7.14 -4.91 4.34
N PHE A 323 8.04 -4.97 5.33
CA PHE A 323 8.82 -3.82 5.79
C PHE A 323 10.25 -3.77 5.20
N TRP A 324 10.56 -4.61 4.20
CA TRP A 324 11.84 -4.50 3.51
C TRP A 324 11.96 -3.11 2.84
N PRO A 325 13.16 -2.45 2.87
CA PRO A 325 14.46 -2.93 3.33
C PRO A 325 14.74 -2.70 4.83
N GLY A 326 13.86 -2.01 5.57
CA GLY A 326 14.04 -1.70 6.99
C GLY A 326 14.08 -2.93 7.91
N ALA A 327 13.30 -3.98 7.59
CA ALA A 327 13.16 -5.19 8.39
C ALA A 327 14.52 -5.81 8.76
N THR A 328 15.48 -5.82 7.84
CA THR A 328 16.82 -6.35 8.05
C THR A 328 17.53 -5.73 9.27
N LEU A 329 17.35 -4.43 9.47
CA LEU A 329 17.96 -3.69 10.57
C LEU A 329 17.18 -3.83 11.89
N ALA A 330 15.91 -4.23 11.83
CA ALA A 330 15.09 -4.41 13.03
C ALA A 330 15.68 -5.45 13.98
N ALA A 331 16.10 -6.61 13.45
CA ALA A 331 16.76 -7.64 14.25
C ALA A 331 18.07 -7.15 14.89
N LEU A 332 18.85 -6.36 14.16
CA LEU A 332 20.10 -5.77 14.65
C LEU A 332 19.85 -4.69 15.72
N ALA A 333 18.73 -3.95 15.64
CA ALA A 333 18.35 -2.91 16.58
C ALA A 333 17.74 -3.48 17.88
N THR A 334 17.06 -4.63 17.82
CA THR A 334 16.31 -5.21 18.93
C THR A 334 17.10 -5.29 20.26
N PRO A 335 18.39 -5.74 20.33
CA PRO A 335 19.10 -5.81 21.61
C PRO A 335 19.34 -4.43 22.25
N ALA A 336 19.54 -3.38 21.45
CA ALA A 336 19.70 -2.01 21.95
C ALA A 336 18.37 -1.43 22.43
N VAL A 337 17.31 -1.60 21.65
CA VAL A 337 15.95 -1.20 22.01
C VAL A 337 15.53 -1.86 23.34
N TRP A 338 15.78 -3.16 23.49
CA TRP A 338 15.43 -3.87 24.74
C TRP A 338 16.19 -3.34 25.96
N ARG A 339 17.47 -3.00 25.82
CA ARG A 339 18.25 -2.40 26.92
C ARG A 339 17.75 -1.02 27.31
N ALA A 340 17.34 -0.21 26.32
CA ALA A 340 16.84 1.15 26.50
C ALA A 340 15.30 1.22 26.73
N ARG A 341 14.59 0.09 26.91
CA ARG A 341 13.13 0.02 26.98
C ARG A 341 12.46 0.88 28.05
N HIS A 342 13.22 1.31 29.05
CA HIS A 342 12.74 2.19 30.13
C HIS A 342 12.90 3.68 29.81
N GLU A 343 13.67 4.05 28.77
CA GLU A 343 13.79 5.43 28.34
C GLU A 343 12.46 5.92 27.76
N PRO A 344 11.99 7.14 28.10
CA PRO A 344 10.66 7.63 27.70
C PRO A 344 10.42 7.55 26.20
N ALA A 345 11.41 7.87 25.37
CA ALA A 345 11.33 7.81 23.91
C ALA A 345 11.10 6.38 23.40
N ILE A 346 11.88 5.43 23.90
CA ILE A 346 11.79 4.01 23.49
C ILE A 346 10.50 3.39 24.04
N LYS A 347 10.14 3.71 25.28
CA LYS A 347 8.89 3.29 25.92
C LYS A 347 7.66 3.69 25.10
N PHE A 348 7.62 4.95 24.62
CA PHE A 348 6.53 5.42 23.76
C PHE A 348 6.45 4.62 22.46
N LEU A 349 7.58 4.42 21.76
CA LEU A 349 7.60 3.68 20.50
C LEU A 349 7.24 2.19 20.68
N LEU A 350 7.63 1.58 21.79
CA LEU A 350 7.19 0.23 22.15
C LEU A 350 5.71 0.18 22.52
N ALA A 351 5.16 1.18 23.21
CA ALA A 351 3.74 1.28 23.50
C ALA A 351 2.91 1.47 22.23
N TRP A 352 3.43 2.17 21.22
CA TRP A 352 2.80 2.25 19.89
C TRP A 352 2.78 0.88 19.19
N LEU A 353 3.89 0.15 19.26
CA LEU A 353 4.13 -1.08 18.50
C LEU A 353 3.47 -2.31 19.15
N VAL A 354 3.86 -2.61 20.40
CA VAL A 354 3.67 -3.95 20.97
C VAL A 354 2.20 -4.31 21.26
N PRO A 355 1.39 -3.47 21.95
CA PRO A 355 0.01 -3.83 22.24
C PRO A 355 -0.82 -4.03 20.99
N SER A 356 -0.69 -3.13 20.03
CA SER A 356 -1.42 -3.23 18.76
C SER A 356 -0.99 -4.43 17.92
N TRP A 357 0.31 -4.76 17.90
CA TRP A 357 0.81 -5.95 17.22
C TRP A 357 0.23 -7.22 17.80
N LEU A 358 0.22 -7.33 19.13
CA LEU A 358 -0.34 -8.50 19.82
C LEU A 358 -1.83 -8.66 19.54
N VAL A 359 -2.62 -7.58 19.59
CA VAL A 359 -4.05 -7.63 19.26
C VAL A 359 -4.26 -8.11 17.82
N LEU A 360 -3.50 -7.56 16.87
CA LEU A 360 -3.61 -7.96 15.45
C LEU A 360 -3.21 -9.42 15.21
N GLU A 361 -2.21 -9.95 15.96
CA GLU A 361 -1.85 -11.37 15.88
C GLU A 361 -2.93 -12.30 16.47
N LEU A 362 -3.76 -11.82 17.38
CA LEU A 362 -4.85 -12.60 17.97
C LEU A 362 -6.13 -12.60 17.10
N VAL A 363 -6.35 -11.56 16.29
CA VAL A 363 -7.51 -11.47 15.39
C VAL A 363 -7.43 -12.57 14.32
N MET A 364 -8.54 -13.28 14.07
CA MET A 364 -8.60 -14.42 13.16
C MET A 364 -8.37 -14.01 11.69
N THR A 365 -9.03 -12.95 11.24
CA THR A 365 -8.86 -12.44 9.87
C THR A 365 -7.60 -11.60 9.76
N LYS A 366 -6.64 -12.05 8.94
CA LYS A 366 -5.33 -11.38 8.77
C LYS A 366 -5.12 -10.92 7.34
N LEU A 367 -4.91 -9.61 7.18
CA LEU A 367 -4.49 -9.00 5.91
C LEU A 367 -3.15 -8.28 6.11
N PRO A 368 -2.21 -8.35 5.16
CA PRO A 368 -0.85 -7.82 5.32
C PRO A 368 -0.81 -6.36 5.78
N HIS A 369 -1.73 -5.53 5.30
CA HIS A 369 -1.76 -4.09 5.58
C HIS A 369 -2.27 -3.70 6.98
N TYR A 370 -2.77 -4.64 7.79
CA TYR A 370 -3.25 -4.29 9.13
C TYR A 370 -2.13 -3.82 10.07
N VAL A 371 -0.90 -4.33 9.88
CA VAL A 371 0.27 -3.93 10.68
C VAL A 371 0.99 -2.69 10.14
N LEU A 372 0.61 -2.19 8.97
CA LEU A 372 1.25 -1.02 8.36
C LEU A 372 1.30 0.21 9.28
N PRO A 373 0.25 0.54 10.08
CA PRO A 373 0.28 1.65 11.03
C PRO A 373 1.36 1.57 12.12
N LEU A 374 1.99 0.41 12.30
CA LEU A 374 3.02 0.16 13.32
C LEU A 374 4.45 0.34 12.77
N TYR A 375 4.63 0.31 11.45
CA TYR A 375 5.94 0.39 10.81
C TYR A 375 6.69 1.70 11.04
N PRO A 376 6.05 2.87 11.14
CA PRO A 376 6.74 4.11 11.50
C PRO A 376 7.45 4.05 12.85
N ALA A 377 6.84 3.40 13.86
CA ALA A 377 7.49 3.21 15.16
C ALA A 377 8.77 2.36 15.04
N ILE A 378 8.71 1.28 14.24
CA ILE A 378 9.88 0.41 13.98
C ILE A 378 10.96 1.19 13.22
N ALA A 379 10.58 1.98 12.21
CA ALA A 379 11.52 2.80 11.45
C ALA A 379 12.26 3.81 12.35
N ILE A 380 11.53 4.47 13.27
CA ILE A 380 12.09 5.43 14.22
C ILE A 380 13.03 4.73 15.21
N LEU A 381 12.65 3.56 15.76
CA LEU A 381 13.49 2.76 16.64
C LEU A 381 14.82 2.37 15.95
N ILE A 382 14.75 1.86 14.73
CA ILE A 382 15.93 1.48 13.96
C ILE A 382 16.83 2.70 13.72
N ALA A 383 16.23 3.79 13.26
CA ALA A 383 16.97 5.02 12.94
C ALA A 383 17.69 5.60 14.18
N GLY A 384 17.03 5.58 15.35
CA GLY A 384 17.65 5.99 16.61
C GLY A 384 18.82 5.10 17.02
N VAL A 385 18.71 3.78 16.83
CA VAL A 385 19.82 2.85 17.12
C VAL A 385 20.99 3.01 16.14
N ILE A 386 20.72 3.35 14.86
CA ILE A 386 21.77 3.69 13.89
C ILE A 386 22.51 4.97 14.34
N ASP A 387 21.77 6.00 14.72
CA ASP A 387 22.30 7.29 15.16
C ASP A 387 23.18 7.15 16.41
N ALA A 388 22.73 6.35 17.38
CA ALA A 388 23.46 5.99 18.57
C ALA A 388 24.63 5.01 18.33
N ARG A 389 24.83 4.52 17.09
CA ARG A 389 25.83 3.50 16.72
C ARG A 389 25.73 2.22 17.58
N ALA A 390 24.54 1.86 18.01
CA ALA A 390 24.28 0.81 18.99
C ALA A 390 23.76 -0.51 18.36
N LEU A 391 23.82 -0.65 17.03
CA LEU A 391 23.42 -1.88 16.34
C LEU A 391 24.26 -3.08 16.81
N SER A 392 23.62 -4.22 16.94
CA SER A 392 24.26 -5.46 17.36
C SER A 392 25.34 -5.91 16.35
N ARG A 393 26.49 -6.35 16.88
CA ARG A 393 27.59 -6.91 16.10
C ARG A 393 27.61 -8.45 16.14
N LYS A 394 26.59 -9.09 16.72
CA LYS A 394 26.52 -10.57 16.79
C LYS A 394 26.52 -11.16 15.38
N PRO A 395 27.42 -12.12 15.08
CA PRO A 395 27.62 -12.62 13.71
C PRO A 395 26.34 -13.18 13.07
N PHE A 396 25.49 -13.86 13.82
CA PHE A 396 24.24 -14.43 13.29
C PHE A 396 23.22 -13.35 12.89
N LEU A 397 23.15 -12.22 13.62
CA LEU A 397 22.29 -11.09 13.26
C LEU A 397 22.85 -10.33 12.06
N VAL A 398 24.19 -10.17 12.02
CA VAL A 398 24.86 -9.53 10.88
C VAL A 398 24.68 -10.35 9.60
N ARG A 399 24.68 -11.67 9.67
CA ARG A 399 24.34 -12.54 8.52
C ARG A 399 22.94 -12.24 7.97
N GLY A 400 22.01 -11.80 8.79
CA GLY A 400 20.66 -11.39 8.38
C GLY A 400 20.67 -10.25 7.36
N THR A 401 21.75 -9.46 7.23
CA THR A 401 21.88 -8.43 6.19
C THR A 401 21.90 -9.02 4.75
N LEU A 402 22.14 -10.32 4.61
CA LEU A 402 21.95 -11.06 3.35
C LEU A 402 20.54 -10.87 2.76
N TRP A 403 19.56 -10.59 3.62
CA TRP A 403 18.17 -10.35 3.20
C TRP A 403 18.02 -9.15 2.26
N TRP A 404 18.94 -8.17 2.33
CA TRP A 404 18.99 -7.08 1.37
C TRP A 404 19.28 -7.54 -0.06
N PHE A 405 20.00 -8.65 -0.22
CA PHE A 405 20.27 -9.25 -1.52
C PHE A 405 19.21 -10.28 -1.93
N VAL A 406 18.74 -11.10 -0.98
CA VAL A 406 17.78 -12.18 -1.27
C VAL A 406 16.45 -11.63 -1.82
N VAL A 407 15.90 -10.57 -1.23
CA VAL A 407 14.58 -10.02 -1.63
C VAL A 407 14.58 -9.49 -3.07
N PRO A 408 15.50 -8.61 -3.51
CA PRO A 408 15.49 -8.17 -4.90
C PRO A 408 15.79 -9.30 -5.90
N VAL A 409 16.60 -10.30 -5.55
CA VAL A 409 16.82 -11.48 -6.40
C VAL A 409 15.53 -12.30 -6.51
N ALA A 410 14.86 -12.58 -5.40
CA ALA A 410 13.60 -13.32 -5.41
C ALA A 410 12.51 -12.57 -6.20
N ALA A 411 12.42 -11.24 -6.03
CA ALA A 411 11.52 -10.40 -6.81
C ALA A 411 11.87 -10.43 -8.30
N SER A 412 13.15 -10.43 -8.66
CA SER A 412 13.62 -10.53 -10.04
C SER A 412 13.22 -11.85 -10.67
N VAL A 413 13.48 -12.97 -9.98
CA VAL A 413 13.11 -14.31 -10.46
C VAL A 413 11.59 -14.43 -10.63
N ALA A 414 10.83 -14.00 -9.64
CA ALA A 414 9.36 -14.02 -9.69
C ALA A 414 8.80 -13.13 -10.82
N GLY A 415 9.32 -11.90 -10.95
CA GLY A 415 8.85 -10.93 -11.95
C GLY A 415 9.18 -11.35 -13.39
N ILE A 416 10.41 -11.78 -13.63
CA ILE A 416 10.85 -12.28 -14.95
C ILE A 416 10.15 -13.59 -15.29
N GLY A 417 9.98 -14.48 -14.30
CA GLY A 417 9.21 -15.71 -14.45
C GLY A 417 7.76 -15.43 -14.81
N ALA A 418 7.12 -14.44 -14.16
CA ALA A 418 5.76 -14.03 -14.51
C ALA A 418 5.66 -13.47 -15.94
N LEU A 419 6.62 -12.66 -16.39
CA LEU A 419 6.68 -12.19 -17.78
C LEU A 419 6.80 -13.34 -18.77
N ALA A 420 7.64 -14.33 -18.48
CA ALA A 420 7.84 -15.47 -19.38
C ALA A 420 6.60 -16.39 -19.44
N VAL A 421 6.01 -16.70 -18.29
CA VAL A 421 4.92 -17.69 -18.17
C VAL A 421 3.54 -17.06 -18.48
N ILE A 422 3.24 -15.93 -17.87
CA ILE A 422 1.94 -15.25 -17.99
C ILE A 422 1.96 -14.27 -19.15
N GLY A 423 2.96 -13.40 -19.19
CA GLY A 423 3.09 -12.36 -20.22
C GLY A 423 3.52 -12.90 -21.59
N ARG A 424 4.10 -14.09 -21.65
CA ARG A 424 4.72 -14.69 -22.85
C ARG A 424 5.69 -13.73 -23.55
N GLN A 425 6.44 -12.97 -22.75
CA GLN A 425 7.37 -11.92 -23.21
C GLN A 425 8.71 -12.04 -22.48
N PHE A 426 9.79 -11.62 -23.15
CA PHE A 426 11.12 -11.59 -22.53
C PHE A 426 11.38 -10.36 -21.65
N GLY A 427 10.58 -9.31 -21.76
CA GLY A 427 10.64 -8.13 -20.91
C GLY A 427 12.00 -7.42 -20.87
N LEU A 428 12.60 -7.12 -22.01
CA LEU A 428 13.97 -6.58 -22.12
C LEU A 428 14.26 -5.39 -21.19
N LEU A 429 13.29 -4.49 -20.96
CA LEU A 429 13.44 -3.35 -20.06
C LEU A 429 13.46 -3.74 -18.57
N ALA A 430 12.86 -4.89 -18.20
CA ALA A 430 12.85 -5.35 -16.82
C ALA A 430 14.23 -5.87 -16.37
N TRP A 431 15.00 -6.50 -17.29
CA TRP A 431 16.28 -7.11 -16.97
C TRP A 431 17.32 -6.15 -16.37
N PRO A 432 17.63 -4.98 -16.98
CA PRO A 432 18.62 -4.07 -16.42
C PRO A 432 18.17 -3.48 -15.08
N LEU A 433 16.88 -3.21 -14.89
CA LEU A 433 16.34 -2.70 -13.63
C LEU A 433 16.45 -3.75 -12.52
N MET A 434 16.06 -4.99 -12.79
CA MET A 434 16.15 -6.10 -11.84
C MET A 434 17.60 -6.48 -11.56
N GLY A 435 18.46 -6.49 -12.58
CA GLY A 435 19.90 -6.68 -12.41
C GLY A 435 20.52 -5.58 -11.54
N GLY A 436 20.16 -4.32 -11.79
CA GLY A 436 20.57 -3.18 -10.95
C GLY A 436 20.09 -3.29 -9.51
N ALA A 437 18.84 -3.73 -9.29
CA ALA A 437 18.29 -3.96 -7.95
C ALA A 437 19.07 -5.06 -7.21
N ALA A 438 19.35 -6.18 -7.90
CA ALA A 438 20.15 -7.28 -7.33
C ALA A 438 21.58 -6.82 -6.99
N VAL A 439 22.23 -6.07 -7.87
CA VAL A 439 23.57 -5.51 -7.63
C VAL A 439 23.57 -4.56 -6.43
N MET A 440 22.60 -3.63 -6.35
CA MET A 440 22.50 -2.71 -5.21
C MET A 440 22.22 -3.44 -3.90
N GLY A 441 21.38 -4.48 -3.92
CA GLY A 441 21.14 -5.35 -2.76
C GLY A 441 22.38 -6.13 -2.35
N PHE A 442 23.14 -6.69 -3.31
CA PHE A 442 24.42 -7.36 -3.08
C PHE A 442 25.45 -6.41 -2.44
N LEU A 443 25.58 -5.19 -2.97
CA LEU A 443 26.49 -4.19 -2.43
C LEU A 443 26.06 -3.72 -1.02
N ALA A 444 24.75 -3.61 -0.76
CA ALA A 444 24.23 -3.30 0.56
C ALA A 444 24.66 -4.36 1.59
N TRP A 445 24.50 -5.62 1.25
CA TRP A 445 24.93 -6.75 2.09
C TRP A 445 26.47 -6.84 2.22
N ARG A 446 27.17 -6.87 1.08
CA ARG A 446 28.62 -7.18 1.07
C ARG A 446 29.47 -6.10 1.73
N LEU A 447 29.06 -4.83 1.56
CA LEU A 447 29.80 -3.68 2.07
C LEU A 447 29.28 -3.21 3.44
N TYR A 448 28.29 -3.86 4.03
CA TYR A 448 27.71 -3.48 5.31
C TYR A 448 28.74 -3.34 6.43
N GLN A 449 29.66 -4.29 6.55
CA GLN A 449 30.69 -4.28 7.61
C GLN A 449 31.77 -3.19 7.39
N ALA A 450 32.04 -2.84 6.13
CA ALA A 450 33.03 -1.82 5.78
C ALA A 450 32.47 -0.40 5.89
N ASP A 451 31.24 -0.19 5.37
CA ASP A 451 30.67 1.14 5.20
C ASP A 451 29.63 1.49 6.27
N GLY A 452 29.18 0.51 7.06
CA GLY A 452 28.20 0.69 8.12
C GLY A 452 26.72 0.65 7.66
N ALA A 453 25.82 0.76 8.65
CA ALA A 453 24.40 0.53 8.46
C ALA A 453 23.71 1.60 7.58
N GLU A 454 24.14 2.85 7.69
CA GLU A 454 23.55 3.95 6.92
C GLU A 454 23.77 3.75 5.42
N HIS A 455 24.99 3.48 4.99
CA HIS A 455 25.30 3.23 3.58
C HIS A 455 24.66 1.93 3.07
N GLY A 456 24.61 0.89 3.92
CA GLY A 456 23.87 -0.34 3.62
C GLY A 456 22.40 -0.08 3.36
N LEU A 457 21.76 0.70 4.24
CA LEU A 457 20.35 1.08 4.08
C LEU A 457 20.12 1.91 2.81
N LEU A 458 20.97 2.89 2.51
CA LEU A 458 20.81 3.74 1.32
C LEU A 458 20.91 2.93 0.02
N ARG A 459 21.83 1.95 -0.05
CA ARG A 459 21.90 1.02 -1.19
C ARG A 459 20.66 0.14 -1.28
N ALA A 460 20.16 -0.33 -0.15
CA ALA A 460 18.93 -1.13 -0.10
C ALA A 460 17.70 -0.31 -0.50
N VAL A 461 17.64 0.98 -0.14
CA VAL A 461 16.62 1.92 -0.63
C VAL A 461 16.70 2.07 -2.16
N ALA A 462 17.90 2.22 -2.72
CA ALA A 462 18.08 2.25 -4.17
C ALA A 462 17.64 0.94 -4.84
N ALA A 463 17.95 -0.21 -4.24
CA ALA A 463 17.46 -1.50 -4.70
C ALA A 463 15.92 -1.58 -4.67
N ALA A 464 15.28 -1.06 -3.62
CA ALA A 464 13.82 -1.01 -3.51
C ALA A 464 13.17 -0.16 -4.60
N ILE A 465 13.74 1.02 -4.90
CA ILE A 465 13.25 1.90 -5.97
C ILE A 465 13.37 1.22 -7.32
N LEU A 466 14.53 0.61 -7.63
CA LEU A 466 14.73 -0.12 -8.89
C LEU A 466 13.77 -1.30 -9.02
N THR A 467 13.55 -2.04 -7.94
CA THR A 467 12.56 -3.12 -7.89
C THR A 467 11.15 -2.60 -8.13
N ALA A 468 10.76 -1.47 -7.50
CA ALA A 468 9.45 -0.86 -7.69
C ALA A 468 9.24 -0.38 -9.14
N ILE A 469 10.25 0.26 -9.74
CA ILE A 469 10.20 0.69 -11.15
C ILE A 469 10.04 -0.53 -12.07
N ALA A 470 10.82 -1.58 -11.85
CA ALA A 470 10.74 -2.78 -12.68
C ALA A 470 9.38 -3.50 -12.51
N MET A 471 8.97 -3.76 -11.27
CA MET A 471 7.73 -4.50 -10.98
C MET A 471 6.49 -3.73 -11.41
N PHE A 472 6.32 -2.51 -10.91
CA PHE A 472 5.09 -1.76 -11.13
C PHE A 472 5.11 -0.92 -12.42
N GLY A 473 6.29 -0.43 -12.86
CA GLY A 473 6.41 0.37 -14.08
C GLY A 473 6.47 -0.45 -15.36
N VAL A 474 7.01 -1.68 -15.30
CA VAL A 474 7.26 -2.51 -16.49
C VAL A 474 6.53 -3.84 -16.44
N ILE A 475 6.76 -4.65 -15.40
CA ILE A 475 6.31 -6.05 -15.37
C ILE A 475 4.79 -6.14 -15.23
N VAL A 476 4.20 -5.61 -14.16
CA VAL A 476 2.77 -5.72 -13.89
C VAL A 476 1.89 -5.15 -15.02
N PRO A 477 2.18 -3.97 -15.60
CA PRO A 477 1.42 -3.46 -16.74
C PRO A 477 1.47 -4.36 -17.99
N SER A 478 2.55 -5.13 -18.15
CA SER A 478 2.73 -6.05 -19.29
C SER A 478 1.98 -7.38 -19.12
N LEU A 479 1.46 -7.67 -17.92
CA LEU A 479 0.72 -8.90 -17.63
C LEU A 479 -0.78 -8.74 -17.93
N GLY A 480 -1.15 -8.42 -19.17
CA GLY A 480 -2.54 -8.16 -19.57
C GLY A 480 -3.54 -9.26 -19.21
N GLN A 481 -3.10 -10.52 -19.15
CA GLN A 481 -3.94 -11.66 -18.74
C GLN A 481 -4.43 -11.56 -17.29
N LEU A 482 -3.80 -10.75 -16.45
CA LEU A 482 -4.25 -10.48 -15.08
C LEU A 482 -5.39 -9.45 -15.01
N PHE A 483 -5.70 -8.76 -16.11
CA PHE A 483 -6.68 -7.67 -16.16
C PHE A 483 -7.74 -7.90 -17.23
N PRO A 484 -8.52 -9.01 -17.17
CA PRO A 484 -9.49 -9.36 -18.21
C PRO A 484 -10.56 -8.29 -18.40
N SER A 485 -11.03 -7.63 -17.35
CA SER A 485 -12.01 -6.54 -17.43
C SER A 485 -11.56 -5.40 -18.34
N ALA A 486 -10.29 -5.02 -18.29
CA ALA A 486 -9.74 -3.98 -19.18
C ALA A 486 -9.77 -4.41 -20.65
N THR A 487 -9.48 -5.68 -20.93
CA THR A 487 -9.53 -6.25 -22.28
C THR A 487 -10.97 -6.35 -22.79
N LEU A 488 -11.91 -6.81 -21.96
CA LEU A 488 -13.33 -6.90 -22.30
C LEU A 488 -13.93 -5.53 -22.62
N VAL A 489 -13.62 -4.51 -21.81
CA VAL A 489 -14.14 -3.15 -22.01
C VAL A 489 -13.50 -2.50 -23.24
N ARG A 490 -12.25 -2.82 -23.59
CA ARG A 490 -11.66 -2.38 -24.86
C ARG A 490 -12.47 -2.91 -26.05
N ILE A 491 -12.87 -4.20 -26.04
CA ILE A 491 -13.75 -4.77 -27.08
C ILE A 491 -15.08 -4.03 -27.16
N LEU A 492 -15.69 -3.67 -26.02
CA LEU A 492 -16.91 -2.86 -26.01
C LEU A 492 -16.71 -1.51 -26.70
N ARG A 493 -15.62 -0.81 -26.39
CA ARG A 493 -15.32 0.51 -26.95
C ARG A 493 -15.01 0.46 -28.45
N GLU A 494 -14.34 -0.60 -28.89
CA GLU A 494 -13.98 -0.81 -30.30
C GLU A 494 -15.14 -1.39 -31.12
N SER A 495 -16.28 -1.72 -30.50
CA SER A 495 -17.44 -2.36 -31.16
C SER A 495 -18.22 -1.47 -32.13
N GLY A 496 -17.95 -0.15 -32.14
CA GLY A 496 -18.70 0.85 -32.92
C GLY A 496 -20.09 1.20 -32.34
N CYS A 497 -20.47 0.64 -31.20
CA CYS A 497 -21.73 0.96 -30.51
C CYS A 497 -21.63 2.27 -29.74
N ALA A 498 -22.63 3.17 -29.89
CA ALA A 498 -22.67 4.44 -29.16
C ALA A 498 -22.85 4.22 -27.64
N HIS A 499 -23.70 3.29 -27.25
CA HIS A 499 -24.00 2.96 -25.87
C HIS A 499 -23.99 1.44 -25.63
N PRO A 500 -22.80 0.80 -25.65
CA PRO A 500 -22.71 -0.63 -25.44
C PRO A 500 -23.08 -0.99 -23.99
N GLN A 501 -23.91 -1.99 -23.82
CA GLN A 501 -24.28 -2.54 -22.54
C GLN A 501 -23.69 -3.93 -22.35
N ALA A 502 -23.35 -4.32 -21.12
CA ALA A 502 -22.71 -5.58 -20.82
C ALA A 502 -23.47 -6.41 -19.78
N ALA A 503 -23.46 -7.73 -19.98
CA ALA A 503 -23.79 -8.71 -18.96
C ALA A 503 -22.63 -9.71 -18.82
N ALA A 504 -22.43 -10.30 -17.64
CA ALA A 504 -21.39 -11.27 -17.39
C ALA A 504 -21.91 -12.49 -16.61
N VAL A 505 -21.43 -13.67 -17.01
CA VAL A 505 -21.76 -14.96 -16.39
C VAL A 505 -20.47 -15.69 -16.05
N GLY A 506 -20.35 -16.14 -14.80
CA GLY A 506 -19.17 -16.82 -14.28
C GLY A 506 -18.07 -15.87 -13.85
N TYR A 507 -17.70 -14.90 -14.67
CA TYR A 507 -16.77 -13.82 -14.35
C TYR A 507 -17.53 -12.61 -13.80
N GLN A 508 -17.62 -12.51 -12.47
CA GLN A 508 -18.43 -11.51 -11.76
C GLN A 508 -17.53 -10.55 -10.95
N GLU A 509 -16.53 -9.94 -11.61
CA GLU A 509 -15.57 -9.10 -10.91
C GLU A 509 -15.98 -7.62 -10.91
N PRO A 510 -15.78 -6.92 -9.78
CA PRO A 510 -16.13 -5.51 -9.64
C PRO A 510 -15.44 -4.58 -10.65
N SER A 511 -14.25 -4.93 -11.12
CA SER A 511 -13.51 -4.15 -12.12
C SER A 511 -14.24 -4.05 -13.44
N LEU A 512 -15.03 -5.07 -13.81
CA LEU A 512 -15.86 -5.04 -15.00
C LEU A 512 -16.98 -4.01 -14.86
N VAL A 513 -17.68 -3.98 -13.72
CA VAL A 513 -18.74 -2.99 -13.44
C VAL A 513 -18.17 -1.57 -13.43
N PHE A 514 -17.01 -1.38 -12.82
CA PHE A 514 -16.36 -0.07 -12.78
C PHE A 514 -16.02 0.45 -14.18
N LEU A 515 -15.45 -0.40 -15.04
CA LEU A 515 -14.96 0.01 -16.36
C LEU A 515 -16.05 0.05 -17.44
N ALA A 516 -16.98 -0.91 -17.44
CA ALA A 516 -18.05 -1.01 -18.45
C ALA A 516 -19.24 -0.11 -18.13
N GLY A 517 -19.48 0.19 -16.84
CA GLY A 517 -20.56 1.05 -16.38
C GLY A 517 -21.41 0.42 -15.30
N THR A 518 -21.99 1.26 -14.43
CA THR A 518 -22.84 0.85 -13.31
C THR A 518 -24.01 -0.07 -13.73
N PRO A 519 -24.64 0.07 -14.94
CA PRO A 519 -25.69 -0.81 -15.39
C PRO A 519 -25.24 -2.22 -15.83
N THR A 520 -23.95 -2.55 -15.76
CA THR A 520 -23.43 -3.88 -16.11
C THR A 520 -24.12 -4.95 -15.28
N ARG A 521 -24.72 -5.97 -15.92
CA ARG A 521 -25.43 -7.05 -15.25
C ARG A 521 -24.50 -8.21 -14.91
N LEU A 522 -24.36 -8.50 -13.62
CA LEU A 522 -23.75 -9.74 -13.14
C LEU A 522 -24.89 -10.74 -12.93
N THR A 523 -24.98 -11.79 -13.77
CA THR A 523 -26.17 -12.62 -13.85
C THR A 523 -25.81 -14.10 -14.14
N ASP A 524 -26.82 -14.93 -14.26
CA ASP A 524 -26.73 -16.30 -14.72
C ASP A 524 -26.90 -16.43 -16.25
N THR A 525 -26.86 -17.65 -16.76
CA THR A 525 -26.96 -17.94 -18.19
C THR A 525 -28.33 -17.59 -18.79
N LEU A 526 -29.43 -17.71 -18.02
CA LEU A 526 -30.76 -17.31 -18.45
C LEU A 526 -30.87 -15.79 -18.56
N GLY A 527 -30.46 -15.06 -17.50
CA GLY A 527 -30.48 -13.61 -17.47
C GLY A 527 -29.61 -12.99 -18.56
N ALA A 528 -28.47 -13.63 -18.93
CA ALA A 528 -27.63 -13.16 -20.03
C ALA A 528 -28.32 -13.35 -21.40
N ALA A 529 -29.03 -14.47 -21.61
CA ALA A 529 -29.79 -14.69 -22.85
C ALA A 529 -30.97 -13.71 -22.96
N GLU A 530 -31.73 -13.50 -21.90
CA GLU A 530 -32.80 -12.48 -21.84
C GLU A 530 -32.25 -11.07 -22.08
N PHE A 531 -31.08 -10.77 -21.50
CA PHE A 531 -30.42 -9.49 -21.70
C PHE A 531 -30.09 -9.25 -23.18
N LEU A 532 -29.49 -10.22 -23.86
CA LEU A 532 -29.19 -10.09 -25.30
C LEU A 532 -30.45 -9.93 -26.17
N ARG A 533 -31.57 -10.59 -25.81
CA ARG A 533 -32.85 -10.44 -26.51
C ARG A 533 -33.41 -9.04 -26.46
N GLY A 534 -33.08 -8.30 -25.40
CA GLY A 534 -33.72 -7.01 -25.09
C GLY A 534 -33.26 -5.83 -25.95
N GLY A 535 -32.38 -5.98 -26.94
CA GLY A 535 -32.00 -4.90 -27.85
C GLY A 535 -30.65 -5.05 -28.52
N GLU A 536 -30.31 -4.08 -29.35
CA GLU A 536 -29.02 -4.01 -30.03
C GLU A 536 -27.88 -3.50 -29.13
N CYS A 537 -26.64 -3.67 -29.58
CA CYS A 537 -25.43 -3.21 -28.84
C CYS A 537 -25.32 -3.79 -27.42
N ARG A 538 -25.85 -5.00 -27.20
CA ARG A 538 -25.73 -5.75 -25.96
C ARG A 538 -24.68 -6.84 -26.11
N PHE A 539 -23.83 -6.95 -25.09
CA PHE A 539 -22.70 -7.88 -25.06
C PHE A 539 -22.83 -8.79 -23.83
N ALA A 540 -22.68 -10.10 -24.03
CA ALA A 540 -22.60 -11.05 -22.95
C ALA A 540 -21.19 -11.65 -22.88
N PHE A 541 -20.57 -11.55 -21.69
CA PHE A 541 -19.27 -12.12 -21.37
C PHE A 541 -19.50 -13.42 -20.59
N ILE A 542 -19.29 -14.55 -21.25
CA ILE A 542 -19.62 -15.87 -20.72
C ILE A 542 -18.33 -16.64 -20.44
N GLU A 543 -18.13 -17.07 -19.20
CA GLU A 543 -17.03 -17.98 -18.86
C GLU A 543 -17.24 -19.33 -19.59
N ALA A 544 -16.18 -19.89 -20.16
CA ALA A 544 -16.26 -21.08 -21.02
C ALA A 544 -17.01 -22.28 -20.40
N ARG A 545 -16.94 -22.45 -19.09
CA ARG A 545 -17.69 -23.50 -18.37
C ARG A 545 -19.22 -23.33 -18.44
N GLU A 546 -19.70 -22.09 -18.61
CA GLU A 546 -21.10 -21.72 -18.66
C GLU A 546 -21.63 -21.60 -20.10
N GLU A 547 -20.76 -21.69 -21.11
CA GLU A 547 -21.09 -21.41 -22.51
C GLU A 547 -22.14 -22.36 -23.07
N ARG A 548 -22.06 -23.67 -22.73
CA ARG A 548 -23.05 -24.64 -23.17
C ARG A 548 -24.44 -24.34 -22.62
N SER A 549 -24.54 -24.05 -21.33
CA SER A 549 -25.79 -23.68 -20.66
C SER A 549 -26.37 -22.39 -21.24
N PHE A 550 -25.52 -21.41 -21.49
CA PHE A 550 -25.93 -20.16 -22.13
C PHE A 550 -26.49 -20.39 -23.53
N ALA A 551 -25.78 -21.17 -24.38
CA ALA A 551 -26.24 -21.47 -25.76
C ALA A 551 -27.61 -22.15 -25.77
N GLN A 552 -27.84 -23.15 -24.90
CA GLN A 552 -29.13 -23.81 -24.76
C GLN A 552 -30.25 -22.84 -24.35
N ARG A 553 -29.97 -21.92 -23.41
CA ARG A 553 -30.97 -20.92 -22.97
C ARG A 553 -31.27 -19.91 -24.09
N ALA A 554 -30.21 -19.45 -24.78
CA ALA A 554 -30.35 -18.51 -25.88
C ALA A 554 -31.17 -19.11 -27.05
N GLU A 555 -30.94 -20.40 -27.37
CA GLU A 555 -31.71 -21.13 -28.37
C GLU A 555 -33.19 -21.28 -27.97
N ALA A 556 -33.46 -21.70 -26.72
CA ALA A 556 -34.82 -21.82 -26.19
C ALA A 556 -35.61 -20.49 -26.21
N LEU A 557 -34.92 -19.36 -26.09
CA LEU A 557 -35.50 -18.01 -26.14
C LEU A 557 -35.51 -17.42 -27.56
N GLY A 558 -35.00 -18.13 -28.57
CA GLY A 558 -34.89 -17.66 -29.94
C GLY A 558 -33.95 -16.42 -30.10
N VAL A 559 -32.94 -16.31 -29.24
CA VAL A 559 -31.99 -15.16 -29.25
C VAL A 559 -30.99 -15.31 -30.38
N ARG A 560 -30.92 -14.32 -31.27
CA ARG A 560 -29.90 -14.25 -32.31
C ARG A 560 -28.69 -13.48 -31.77
N TYR A 561 -27.53 -14.07 -31.84
CA TYR A 561 -26.26 -13.46 -31.42
C TYR A 561 -25.10 -13.84 -32.35
N SER A 562 -24.07 -13.01 -32.38
CA SER A 562 -22.78 -13.31 -33.02
C SER A 562 -21.75 -13.67 -31.96
N ALA A 563 -20.94 -14.67 -32.24
CA ALA A 563 -19.78 -15.00 -31.42
C ALA A 563 -18.62 -14.05 -31.78
N GLY A 564 -18.02 -13.45 -30.77
CA GLY A 564 -16.82 -12.62 -30.85
C GLY A 564 -15.57 -13.37 -30.38
N PRO A 565 -14.51 -12.65 -30.01
CA PRO A 565 -13.26 -13.24 -29.57
C PRO A 565 -13.42 -13.99 -28.23
N ARG A 566 -12.52 -14.95 -27.99
CA ARG A 566 -12.30 -15.59 -26.70
C ARG A 566 -11.05 -15.02 -26.07
N ILE A 567 -11.11 -14.79 -24.76
CA ILE A 567 -10.03 -14.17 -23.98
C ILE A 567 -9.58 -15.17 -22.92
N ASP A 568 -8.31 -15.59 -23.04
CA ASP A 568 -7.66 -16.37 -21.99
C ASP A 568 -7.06 -15.43 -20.96
N ALA A 569 -7.39 -15.66 -19.68
CA ALA A 569 -7.01 -14.79 -18.58
C ALA A 569 -6.78 -15.58 -17.29
N ILE A 570 -6.32 -14.89 -16.26
CA ILE A 570 -6.21 -15.39 -14.90
C ILE A 570 -7.09 -14.52 -14.02
N ASN A 571 -8.05 -15.13 -13.33
CA ASN A 571 -8.82 -14.41 -12.32
C ASN A 571 -7.94 -14.18 -11.08
N ILE A 572 -7.51 -12.94 -10.85
CA ILE A 572 -6.65 -12.56 -9.71
C ILE A 572 -7.32 -12.89 -8.37
N SER A 573 -8.64 -12.82 -8.30
CA SER A 573 -9.38 -13.04 -7.06
C SER A 573 -9.22 -14.45 -6.48
N ASN A 574 -8.96 -15.44 -7.33
CA ASN A 574 -8.82 -16.85 -6.92
C ASN A 574 -7.63 -17.59 -7.56
N GLY A 575 -6.86 -16.91 -8.42
CA GLY A 575 -5.68 -17.47 -9.09
C GLY A 575 -5.99 -18.47 -10.21
N ARG A 576 -7.27 -18.65 -10.61
CA ARG A 576 -7.67 -19.67 -11.60
C ARG A 576 -7.52 -19.15 -13.03
N PRO A 577 -6.99 -19.95 -13.96
CA PRO A 577 -7.10 -19.66 -15.38
C PRO A 577 -8.58 -19.72 -15.80
N ILE A 578 -8.99 -18.75 -16.60
CA ILE A 578 -10.34 -18.62 -17.14
C ILE A 578 -10.28 -18.29 -18.62
N THR A 579 -11.26 -18.75 -19.39
CA THR A 579 -11.52 -18.32 -20.76
C THR A 579 -12.89 -17.67 -20.81
N ILE A 580 -12.99 -16.46 -21.34
CA ILE A 580 -14.24 -15.69 -21.46
C ILE A 580 -14.56 -15.52 -22.94
N ALA A 581 -15.72 -16.03 -23.35
CA ALA A 581 -16.27 -15.83 -24.68
C ALA A 581 -17.13 -14.57 -24.72
N VAL A 582 -17.01 -13.80 -25.80
CA VAL A 582 -17.80 -12.58 -26.02
C VAL A 582 -18.92 -12.88 -27.02
N PHE A 583 -20.14 -12.57 -26.63
CA PHE A 583 -21.31 -12.68 -27.52
C PHE A 583 -21.97 -11.31 -27.68
N ARG A 584 -22.42 -11.00 -28.89
CA ARG A 584 -23.10 -9.74 -29.23
C ARG A 584 -24.48 -10.00 -29.77
N SER A 585 -25.47 -9.24 -29.32
CA SER A 585 -26.82 -9.29 -29.89
C SER A 585 -26.82 -8.89 -31.37
N ILE A 586 -27.58 -9.62 -32.18
CA ILE A 586 -27.90 -9.27 -33.57
C ILE A 586 -29.32 -8.72 -33.53
N GLY A 587 -29.52 -7.47 -33.99
CA GLY A 587 -30.82 -6.83 -34.05
C GLY A 587 -31.84 -7.70 -34.85
N SER A 588 -33.08 -7.71 -34.43
CA SER A 588 -34.17 -8.20 -35.25
C SER A 588 -34.38 -7.23 -36.40
N SER A 589 -33.88 -7.59 -37.59
CA SER A 589 -34.26 -6.92 -38.85
C SER A 589 -35.76 -7.06 -39.08
#